data_52f303bc900a08606b44f1cf114d1aa1
#
_entry.id   52f303bc900a08606b44f1cf114d1aa1
#
_cell.length_a   1.000
_cell.length_b   1.000
_cell.length_c   1.000
_cell.angle_alpha   90.00
_cell.angle_beta   90.00
_cell.angle_gamma   90.00
#
_symmetry.space_group_name_H-M   'P 1'
#
loop_
_entity.id
_entity.type
_entity.pdbx_description
1 polymer ?
#
loop_
_entity_poly.entity_id
_entity_poly.type
_entity_poly.pdbx_seq_one_letter_code
_entity_poly.pdbx_strand_id
1 'polypeptide(L)'
;MSIDTFNLFLGVMSLIALFVFIALYFVKAGYGIFRTASWGVAISNKLAWILMEAPVFVVMCVMWIYSERRFEPVIFTFFLFFQIHYFQRAFIFPLLLKGKSKMPLAIMSMGVLFNLLNGYMQGKWIFYLAPETMYQADWFTSPWFIIGTLLFFAGMLLNWQSDYIIRHLRKPGDTRHYLPQKGMYRYVTSANYFGEIVEWAGWAILTCSLSGLVFLWWTIANLVPRANAILCRYREEFGDAVGERKRVFPFLY
;
A
#
# COMPACT_ATOMS: atom_id res chain seq x y z
N MET A 1 24.06 12.02 -0.37
CA MET A 1 24.10 10.64 -0.94
C MET A 1 24.14 10.77 -2.44
N SER A 2 25.10 10.13 -3.09
CA SER A 2 25.20 10.09 -4.56
C SER A 2 24.09 9.26 -5.17
N ILE A 3 23.85 9.42 -6.48
CA ILE A 3 22.87 8.61 -7.23
C ILE A 3 23.22 7.12 -7.21
N ASP A 4 24.50 6.77 -7.29
CA ASP A 4 24.96 5.38 -7.25
C ASP A 4 24.65 4.72 -5.90
N THR A 5 24.91 5.43 -4.80
CA THR A 5 24.56 4.96 -3.45
C THR A 5 23.06 4.80 -3.29
N PHE A 6 22.27 5.69 -3.90
CA PHE A 6 20.81 5.58 -3.90
C PHE A 6 20.33 4.37 -4.70
N ASN A 7 20.91 4.14 -5.89
CA ASN A 7 20.57 2.97 -6.70
C ASN A 7 20.95 1.66 -6.00
N LEU A 8 22.09 1.62 -5.31
CA LEU A 8 22.47 0.48 -4.47
C LEU A 8 21.43 0.25 -3.35
N PHE A 9 21.00 1.33 -2.67
CA PHE A 9 19.94 1.25 -1.67
C PHE A 9 18.64 0.69 -2.25
N LEU A 10 18.20 1.15 -3.43
CA LEU A 10 17.02 0.61 -4.13
C LEU A 10 17.19 -0.87 -4.49
N GLY A 11 18.39 -1.28 -4.91
CA GLY A 11 18.72 -2.68 -5.17
C GLY A 11 18.60 -3.55 -3.93
N VAL A 12 19.13 -3.10 -2.79
CA VAL A 12 19.00 -3.79 -1.50
C VAL A 12 17.52 -3.88 -1.08
N MET A 13 16.76 -2.79 -1.20
CA MET A 13 15.32 -2.79 -0.92
C MET A 13 14.58 -3.79 -1.80
N SER A 14 14.91 -3.88 -3.09
CA SER A 14 14.30 -4.84 -4.01
C SER A 14 14.62 -6.29 -3.64
N LEU A 15 15.84 -6.56 -3.21
CA LEU A 15 16.26 -7.90 -2.77
C LEU A 15 15.53 -8.31 -1.47
N ILE A 16 15.41 -7.40 -0.51
CA ILE A 16 14.66 -7.64 0.72
C ILE A 16 13.17 -7.92 0.38
N ALA A 17 12.59 -7.16 -0.56
CA ALA A 17 11.21 -7.41 -1.03
C ALA A 17 11.05 -8.82 -1.62
N LEU A 18 12.04 -9.34 -2.36
CA LEU A 18 12.03 -10.70 -2.88
C LEU A 18 12.01 -11.75 -1.73
N PHE A 19 12.84 -11.55 -0.71
CA PHE A 19 12.83 -12.43 0.47
C PHE A 19 11.50 -12.37 1.21
N VAL A 20 10.92 -11.19 1.38
CA VAL A 20 9.60 -10.99 2.02
C VAL A 20 8.51 -11.66 1.19
N PHE A 21 8.52 -11.52 -0.14
CA PHE A 21 7.59 -12.18 -1.04
C PHE A 21 7.59 -13.69 -0.85
N ILE A 22 8.77 -14.30 -0.86
CA ILE A 22 8.92 -15.75 -0.67
C ILE A 22 8.48 -16.15 0.75
N ALA A 23 8.95 -15.45 1.78
CA ALA A 23 8.66 -15.77 3.18
C ALA A 23 7.15 -15.71 3.49
N LEU A 24 6.41 -14.78 2.90
CA LEU A 24 4.96 -14.60 3.14
C LEU A 24 4.08 -15.72 2.53
N TYR A 25 4.60 -16.56 1.66
CA TYR A 25 3.91 -17.79 1.28
C TYR A 25 3.97 -18.87 2.37
N PHE A 26 5.00 -18.86 3.21
CA PHE A 26 5.20 -19.83 4.29
C PHE A 26 4.74 -19.29 5.65
N VAL A 27 4.90 -18.00 5.90
CA VAL A 27 4.57 -17.35 7.18
C VAL A 27 3.42 -16.37 6.99
N LYS A 28 2.26 -16.66 7.57
CA LYS A 28 1.11 -15.76 7.54
C LYS A 28 1.31 -14.63 8.56
N ALA A 29 1.34 -13.38 8.09
CA ALA A 29 1.41 -12.21 8.97
C ALA A 29 0.18 -12.18 9.91
N GLY A 30 0.43 -12.22 11.21
CA GLY A 30 -0.56 -12.51 12.27
C GLY A 30 -1.48 -11.34 12.64
N TYR A 31 -2.05 -10.63 11.68
CA TYR A 31 -3.05 -9.58 11.90
C TYR A 31 -4.31 -9.77 11.05
N GLY A 32 -5.40 -9.08 11.39
CA GLY A 32 -6.68 -9.25 10.71
C GLY A 32 -7.24 -10.66 10.92
N ILE A 33 -7.67 -11.32 9.83
CA ILE A 33 -8.23 -12.68 9.87
C ILE A 33 -7.21 -13.77 10.22
N PHE A 34 -5.91 -13.47 10.18
CA PHE A 34 -4.81 -14.39 10.51
C PHE A 34 -4.20 -14.13 11.90
N ARG A 35 -4.89 -13.35 12.73
CA ARG A 35 -4.36 -13.04 14.05
C ARG A 35 -4.17 -14.31 14.90
N THR A 36 -2.96 -14.48 15.44
CA THR A 36 -2.60 -15.53 16.40
C THR A 36 -1.87 -14.92 17.60
N ALA A 37 -1.83 -15.64 18.72
CA ALA A 37 -1.09 -15.22 19.92
C ALA A 37 0.44 -15.37 19.75
N SER A 38 0.89 -16.18 18.81
CA SER A 38 2.31 -16.47 18.55
C SER A 38 3.16 -15.25 18.17
N TRP A 39 2.52 -14.15 17.74
CA TRP A 39 3.20 -12.89 17.39
C TRP A 39 3.42 -11.95 18.58
N GLY A 40 3.15 -12.40 19.82
CA GLY A 40 3.43 -11.69 21.06
C GLY A 40 2.42 -10.58 21.40
N VAL A 41 2.92 -9.55 22.10
CA VAL A 41 2.10 -8.43 22.60
C VAL A 41 1.44 -7.68 21.45
N ALA A 42 0.17 -7.33 21.63
CA ALA A 42 -0.62 -6.65 20.61
C ALA A 42 -1.38 -5.44 21.17
N ILE A 43 -1.43 -4.37 20.41
CA ILE A 43 -2.14 -3.13 20.72
C ILE A 43 -3.41 -2.99 19.87
N SER A 44 -4.22 -1.97 20.18
CA SER A 44 -5.41 -1.65 19.37
C SER A 44 -5.04 -1.52 17.89
N ASN A 45 -5.82 -2.19 17.03
CA ASN A 45 -5.59 -2.16 15.59
C ASN A 45 -5.66 -0.73 15.02
N LYS A 46 -6.56 0.11 15.55
CA LYS A 46 -6.65 1.52 15.15
C LYS A 46 -5.35 2.28 15.44
N LEU A 47 -4.85 2.17 16.67
CA LEU A 47 -3.60 2.82 17.06
C LEU A 47 -2.41 2.28 16.27
N ALA A 48 -2.36 0.96 16.07
CA ALA A 48 -1.29 0.33 15.30
C ALA A 48 -1.23 0.84 13.85
N TRP A 49 -2.38 1.00 13.19
CA TRP A 49 -2.43 1.56 11.84
C TRP A 49 -1.95 3.01 11.80
N ILE A 50 -2.38 3.85 12.76
CA ILE A 50 -1.90 5.24 12.84
C ILE A 50 -0.37 5.26 13.00
N LEU A 51 0.16 4.52 13.98
CA LEU A 51 1.59 4.50 14.27
C LEU A 51 2.41 3.91 13.12
N MET A 52 1.85 2.98 12.36
CA MET A 52 2.51 2.33 11.24
C MET A 52 2.56 3.23 10.00
N GLU A 53 1.48 3.97 9.70
CA GLU A 53 1.35 4.73 8.46
C GLU A 53 1.71 6.22 8.59
N ALA A 54 1.59 6.81 9.80
CA ALA A 54 1.95 8.21 10.01
C ALA A 54 3.44 8.53 9.76
N PRO A 55 4.42 7.63 10.01
CA PRO A 55 5.83 7.93 9.77
C PRO A 55 6.14 8.31 8.33
N VAL A 56 5.59 7.63 7.34
CA VAL A 56 5.83 7.95 5.93
C VAL A 56 5.26 9.32 5.55
N PHE A 57 4.06 9.66 6.07
CA PHE A 57 3.46 10.98 5.90
C PHE A 57 4.38 12.07 6.46
N VAL A 58 4.88 11.87 7.69
CA VAL A 58 5.77 12.84 8.36
C VAL A 58 7.12 12.97 7.63
N VAL A 59 7.74 11.84 7.23
CA VAL A 59 9.02 11.86 6.48
C VAL A 59 8.87 12.67 5.19
N MET A 60 7.80 12.45 4.43
CA MET A 60 7.55 13.19 3.20
C MET A 60 7.33 14.69 3.47
N CYS A 61 6.60 15.06 4.53
CA CYS A 61 6.45 16.46 4.94
C CYS A 61 7.80 17.09 5.30
N VAL A 62 8.61 16.41 6.10
CA VAL A 62 9.93 16.91 6.51
C VAL A 62 10.82 17.10 5.29
N MET A 63 10.91 16.11 4.41
CA MET A 63 11.73 16.20 3.21
C MET A 63 11.25 17.29 2.26
N TRP A 64 9.94 17.48 2.11
CA TRP A 64 9.37 18.57 1.33
C TRP A 64 9.72 19.92 1.91
N ILE A 65 9.57 20.14 3.23
CA ILE A 65 9.86 21.42 3.90
C ILE A 65 11.33 21.85 3.66
N TYR A 66 12.27 20.91 3.73
CA TYR A 66 13.69 21.17 3.56
C TYR A 66 14.17 21.15 2.10
N SER A 67 13.30 20.89 1.14
CA SER A 67 13.65 20.92 -0.28
C SER A 67 13.60 22.33 -0.84
N GLU A 68 14.59 22.72 -1.61
CA GLU A 68 14.59 23.96 -2.40
C GLU A 68 13.56 23.89 -3.53
N ARG A 69 13.27 22.69 -4.01
CA ARG A 69 12.35 22.38 -5.11
C ARG A 69 10.88 22.24 -4.66
N ARG A 70 10.56 22.48 -3.39
CA ARG A 70 9.24 22.18 -2.79
C ARG A 70 8.04 22.81 -3.48
N PHE A 71 8.22 23.95 -4.16
CA PHE A 71 7.16 24.66 -4.87
C PHE A 71 7.21 24.53 -6.39
N GLU A 72 8.12 23.72 -6.94
CA GLU A 72 8.06 23.34 -8.35
C GLU A 72 6.73 22.63 -8.62
N PRO A 73 5.92 23.06 -9.62
CA PRO A 73 4.53 22.60 -9.74
C PRO A 73 4.35 21.10 -9.82
N VAL A 74 5.20 20.41 -10.60
CA VAL A 74 5.11 18.94 -10.76
C VAL A 74 5.50 18.22 -9.47
N ILE A 75 6.59 18.66 -8.83
CA ILE A 75 7.09 18.09 -7.57
C ILE A 75 6.08 18.29 -6.45
N PHE A 76 5.47 19.48 -6.37
CA PHE A 76 4.41 19.76 -5.41
C PHE A 76 3.17 18.89 -5.66
N THR A 77 2.82 18.65 -6.93
CA THR A 77 1.71 17.74 -7.29
C THR A 77 2.00 16.31 -6.84
N PHE A 78 3.22 15.79 -7.05
CA PHE A 78 3.62 14.48 -6.53
C PHE A 78 3.53 14.41 -5.01
N PHE A 79 4.01 15.44 -4.33
CA PHE A 79 3.87 15.54 -2.87
C PHE A 79 2.41 15.44 -2.46
N LEU A 80 1.51 16.23 -3.08
CA LEU A 80 0.08 16.21 -2.73
C LEU A 80 -0.56 14.83 -2.98
N PHE A 81 -0.29 14.19 -4.13
CA PHE A 81 -0.86 12.87 -4.42
C PHE A 81 -0.44 11.83 -3.40
N PHE A 82 0.85 11.80 -3.07
CA PHE A 82 1.37 10.90 -2.05
C PHE A 82 0.76 11.17 -0.67
N GLN A 83 0.63 12.44 -0.30
CA GLN A 83 0.04 12.84 0.97
C GLN A 83 -1.46 12.57 1.06
N ILE A 84 -2.23 12.70 -0.03
CA ILE A 84 -3.65 12.33 -0.06
C ILE A 84 -3.83 10.85 0.30
N HIS A 85 -3.04 9.96 -0.30
CA HIS A 85 -3.08 8.54 0.05
C HIS A 85 -2.76 8.31 1.53
N TYR A 86 -1.61 8.80 1.99
CA TYR A 86 -1.15 8.53 3.36
C TYR A 86 -1.96 9.27 4.42
N PHE A 87 -2.51 10.42 4.14
CA PHE A 87 -3.48 11.08 5.02
C PHE A 87 -4.72 10.21 5.23
N GLN A 88 -5.27 9.68 4.16
CA GLN A 88 -6.39 8.75 4.24
C GLN A 88 -6.00 7.47 4.98
N ARG A 89 -4.84 6.90 4.68
CA ARG A 89 -4.40 5.61 5.22
C ARG A 89 -4.01 5.69 6.69
N ALA A 90 -3.31 6.75 7.10
CA ALA A 90 -2.84 6.94 8.46
C ALA A 90 -3.90 7.49 9.42
N PHE A 91 -4.77 8.40 8.95
CA PHE A 91 -5.65 9.14 9.86
C PHE A 91 -7.14 8.84 9.64
N ILE A 92 -7.61 8.70 8.40
CA ILE A 92 -9.04 8.45 8.13
C ILE A 92 -9.37 6.97 8.27
N PHE A 93 -8.65 6.09 7.57
CA PHE A 93 -8.94 4.65 7.54
C PHE A 93 -8.99 4.01 8.94
N PRO A 94 -8.03 4.25 9.86
CA PRO A 94 -8.07 3.65 11.19
C PRO A 94 -9.27 4.08 12.03
N LEU A 95 -9.72 5.33 11.87
CA LEU A 95 -10.90 5.84 12.57
C LEU A 95 -12.18 5.14 12.09
N LEU A 96 -12.24 4.75 10.81
CA LEU A 96 -13.37 4.06 10.21
C LEU A 96 -13.41 2.55 10.55
N LEU A 97 -12.32 1.96 11.09
CA LEU A 97 -12.30 0.56 11.48
C LEU A 97 -13.32 0.27 12.56
N LYS A 98 -14.13 -0.77 12.35
CA LYS A 98 -15.11 -1.27 13.31
C LYS A 98 -14.52 -2.44 14.10
N GLY A 99 -14.89 -2.56 15.37
CA GLY A 99 -14.49 -3.67 16.23
C GLY A 99 -13.26 -3.40 17.10
N LYS A 100 -12.88 -4.43 17.89
CA LYS A 100 -11.83 -4.37 18.92
C LYS A 100 -10.62 -5.26 18.54
N SER A 101 -10.35 -5.44 17.25
CA SER A 101 -9.19 -6.23 16.80
C SER A 101 -7.88 -5.58 17.27
N LYS A 102 -6.86 -6.40 17.40
CA LYS A 102 -5.52 -5.97 17.82
C LYS A 102 -4.49 -6.35 16.75
N MET A 103 -3.40 -5.61 16.70
CA MET A 103 -2.24 -5.87 15.85
C MET A 103 -1.01 -6.13 16.72
N PRO A 104 -0.21 -7.18 16.44
CA PRO A 104 1.04 -7.43 17.14
C PRO A 104 2.04 -6.28 16.97
N LEU A 105 2.74 -5.93 18.04
CA LEU A 105 3.77 -4.88 18.03
C LEU A 105 4.88 -5.19 17.00
N ALA A 106 5.29 -6.45 16.88
CA ALA A 106 6.30 -6.85 15.90
C ALA A 106 5.89 -6.49 14.47
N ILE A 107 4.64 -6.75 14.08
CA ILE A 107 4.12 -6.42 12.74
C ILE A 107 4.04 -4.90 12.55
N MET A 108 3.52 -4.19 13.55
CA MET A 108 3.48 -2.74 13.54
C MET A 108 4.88 -2.13 13.35
N SER A 109 5.87 -2.61 14.13
CA SER A 109 7.25 -2.10 14.07
C SER A 109 7.92 -2.36 12.71
N MET A 110 7.69 -3.53 12.11
CA MET A 110 8.15 -3.80 10.75
C MET A 110 7.52 -2.84 9.73
N GLY A 111 6.23 -2.54 9.89
CA GLY A 111 5.55 -1.57 9.03
C GLY A 111 6.07 -0.14 9.24
N VAL A 112 6.33 0.28 10.49
CA VAL A 112 6.98 1.58 10.78
C VAL A 112 8.33 1.69 10.09
N LEU A 113 9.19 0.68 10.25
CA LEU A 113 10.51 0.67 9.61
C LEU A 113 10.40 0.75 8.09
N PHE A 114 9.52 -0.07 7.49
CA PHE A 114 9.28 -0.02 6.05
C PHE A 114 8.79 1.36 5.61
N ASN A 115 7.84 1.95 6.32
CA ASN A 115 7.26 3.25 5.96
C ASN A 115 8.25 4.41 6.11
N LEU A 116 9.18 4.37 7.07
CA LEU A 116 10.30 5.31 7.15
C LEU A 116 11.21 5.19 5.93
N LEU A 117 11.58 3.96 5.55
CA LEU A 117 12.43 3.71 4.37
C LEU A 117 11.72 4.08 3.07
N ASN A 118 10.41 3.80 2.95
CA ASN A 118 9.62 4.18 1.79
C ASN A 118 9.50 5.69 1.64
N GLY A 119 9.16 6.41 2.71
CA GLY A 119 9.10 7.88 2.68
C GLY A 119 10.44 8.49 2.27
N TYR A 120 11.54 7.96 2.82
CA TYR A 120 12.89 8.37 2.42
C TYR A 120 13.18 8.06 0.95
N MET A 121 12.84 6.87 0.48
CA MET A 121 13.05 6.42 -0.91
C MET A 121 12.32 7.31 -1.91
N GLN A 122 11.03 7.59 -1.68
CA GLN A 122 10.23 8.44 -2.56
C GLN A 122 10.67 9.90 -2.48
N GLY A 123 10.79 10.43 -1.26
CA GLY A 123 11.16 11.83 -1.04
C GLY A 123 12.58 12.14 -1.51
N LYS A 124 13.53 11.22 -1.33
CA LYS A 124 14.92 11.42 -1.77
C LYS A 124 15.02 11.54 -3.29
N TRP A 125 14.27 10.72 -4.03
CA TRP A 125 14.20 10.86 -5.48
C TRP A 125 13.54 12.17 -5.87
N ILE A 126 12.30 12.38 -5.45
CA ILE A 126 11.46 13.48 -5.93
C ILE A 126 12.06 14.86 -5.60
N PHE A 127 12.55 15.03 -4.38
CA PHE A 127 12.96 16.34 -3.89
C PHE A 127 14.44 16.67 -4.09
N TYR A 128 15.30 15.64 -4.28
CA TYR A 128 16.74 15.87 -4.22
C TYR A 128 17.56 15.24 -5.34
N LEU A 129 17.12 14.14 -5.94
CA LEU A 129 17.93 13.38 -6.90
C LEU A 129 17.40 13.41 -8.33
N ALA A 130 16.11 13.62 -8.52
CA ALA A 130 15.55 13.71 -9.87
C ALA A 130 16.22 14.88 -10.62
N PRO A 131 16.66 14.67 -11.88
CA PRO A 131 17.24 15.74 -12.69
C PRO A 131 16.33 16.96 -12.76
N GLU A 132 16.89 18.16 -12.68
CA GLU A 132 16.11 19.40 -12.72
C GLU A 132 15.30 19.54 -14.01
N THR A 133 15.80 18.97 -15.10
CA THR A 133 15.14 18.96 -16.42
C THR A 133 14.00 17.95 -16.53
N MET A 134 13.86 17.02 -15.58
CA MET A 134 12.91 15.90 -15.71
C MET A 134 11.47 16.33 -15.43
N TYR A 135 11.24 17.09 -14.36
CA TYR A 135 9.91 17.41 -13.85
C TYR A 135 9.54 18.88 -14.10
N GLN A 136 9.77 19.33 -15.35
CA GLN A 136 9.37 20.67 -15.78
C GLN A 136 7.84 20.72 -16.06
N ALA A 137 7.31 21.91 -16.35
CA ALA A 137 5.86 22.10 -16.53
C ALA A 137 5.26 21.26 -17.68
N ASP A 138 6.03 20.92 -18.68
CA ASP A 138 5.65 20.04 -19.79
C ASP A 138 5.40 18.58 -19.34
N TRP A 139 5.94 18.18 -18.18
CA TRP A 139 5.66 16.88 -17.59
C TRP A 139 4.17 16.62 -17.39
N PHE A 140 3.37 17.64 -17.08
CA PHE A 140 1.92 17.51 -16.93
C PHE A 140 1.20 17.03 -18.19
N THR A 141 1.75 17.29 -19.37
CA THR A 141 1.21 16.86 -20.65
C THR A 141 1.82 15.55 -21.15
N SER A 142 2.80 15.01 -20.44
CA SER A 142 3.43 13.76 -20.81
C SER A 142 2.47 12.57 -20.67
N PRO A 143 2.55 11.55 -21.55
CA PRO A 143 1.77 10.34 -21.42
C PRO A 143 1.96 9.65 -20.06
N TRP A 144 3.17 9.70 -19.51
CA TRP A 144 3.51 9.12 -18.20
C TRP A 144 2.72 9.76 -17.07
N PHE A 145 2.67 11.09 -17.03
CA PHE A 145 1.91 11.80 -16.01
C PHE A 145 0.41 11.53 -16.16
N ILE A 146 -0.14 11.63 -17.39
CA ILE A 146 -1.59 11.46 -17.62
C ILE A 146 -2.03 10.04 -17.29
N ILE A 147 -1.39 9.03 -17.87
CA ILE A 147 -1.75 7.60 -17.65
C ILE A 147 -1.52 7.23 -16.19
N GLY A 148 -0.37 7.61 -15.63
CA GLY A 148 -0.03 7.32 -14.25
C GLY A 148 -1.01 7.95 -13.27
N THR A 149 -1.41 9.20 -13.49
CA THR A 149 -2.42 9.90 -12.66
C THR A 149 -3.78 9.21 -12.72
N LEU A 150 -4.24 8.83 -13.91
CA LEU A 150 -5.50 8.10 -14.07
C LEU A 150 -5.49 6.75 -13.33
N LEU A 151 -4.40 5.99 -13.46
CA LEU A 151 -4.23 4.72 -12.75
C LEU A 151 -4.14 4.92 -11.23
N PHE A 152 -3.40 5.93 -10.77
CA PHE A 152 -3.25 6.25 -9.36
C PHE A 152 -4.60 6.50 -8.70
N PHE A 153 -5.40 7.41 -9.26
CA PHE A 153 -6.73 7.71 -8.69
C PHE A 153 -7.74 6.58 -8.90
N ALA A 154 -7.70 5.86 -10.02
CA ALA A 154 -8.54 4.71 -10.24
C ALA A 154 -8.25 3.60 -9.21
N GLY A 155 -6.97 3.30 -8.95
CA GLY A 155 -6.54 2.34 -7.94
C GLY A 155 -6.96 2.76 -6.53
N MET A 156 -6.75 4.02 -6.17
CA MET A 156 -7.16 4.60 -4.89
C MET A 156 -8.67 4.50 -4.67
N LEU A 157 -9.48 4.84 -5.65
CA LEU A 157 -10.94 4.74 -5.57
C LEU A 157 -11.40 3.28 -5.45
N LEU A 158 -10.78 2.35 -6.19
CA LEU A 158 -11.03 0.91 -6.06
C LEU A 158 -10.67 0.39 -4.65
N ASN A 159 -9.54 0.82 -4.10
CA ASN A 159 -9.12 0.47 -2.74
C ASN A 159 -10.15 0.98 -1.71
N TRP A 160 -10.54 2.27 -1.77
CA TRP A 160 -11.52 2.86 -0.86
C TRP A 160 -12.89 2.22 -0.95
N GLN A 161 -13.39 1.96 -2.17
CA GLN A 161 -14.66 1.27 -2.37
C GLN A 161 -14.62 -0.13 -1.79
N SER A 162 -13.53 -0.85 -2.01
CA SER A 162 -13.35 -2.22 -1.51
C SER A 162 -13.29 -2.27 0.01
N ASP A 163 -12.57 -1.35 0.63
CA ASP A 163 -12.51 -1.21 2.09
C ASP A 163 -13.88 -0.80 2.66
N TYR A 164 -14.63 0.07 1.98
CA TYR A 164 -16.00 0.40 2.35
C TYR A 164 -16.89 -0.83 2.36
N ILE A 165 -16.82 -1.67 1.32
CA ILE A 165 -17.59 -2.91 1.23
C ILE A 165 -17.28 -3.83 2.42
N ILE A 166 -15.98 -4.08 2.70
CA ILE A 166 -15.57 -4.94 3.84
C ILE A 166 -16.09 -4.39 5.17
N ARG A 167 -15.98 -3.09 5.41
CA ARG A 167 -16.44 -2.47 6.67
C ARG A 167 -17.95 -2.56 6.88
N HIS A 168 -18.73 -2.72 5.80
CA HIS A 168 -20.19 -2.80 5.85
C HIS A 168 -20.76 -4.23 5.71
N LEU A 169 -19.89 -5.26 5.69
CA LEU A 169 -20.33 -6.65 5.71
C LEU A 169 -21.00 -7.04 7.04
N ARG A 170 -20.57 -6.43 8.14
CA ARG A 170 -21.01 -6.77 9.49
C ARG A 170 -21.88 -5.68 10.10
N LYS A 171 -22.92 -6.09 10.81
CA LYS A 171 -23.65 -5.22 11.73
C LYS A 171 -22.83 -4.94 13.00
N PRO A 172 -23.09 -3.86 13.73
CA PRO A 172 -22.46 -3.63 15.03
C PRO A 172 -22.67 -4.82 15.96
N GLY A 173 -21.56 -5.30 16.59
CA GLY A 173 -21.58 -6.46 17.49
C GLY A 173 -21.44 -7.82 16.82
N ASP A 174 -21.56 -7.92 15.51
CA ASP A 174 -21.38 -9.18 14.78
C ASP A 174 -19.87 -9.46 14.57
N THR A 175 -19.43 -10.66 15.00
CA THR A 175 -18.03 -11.12 14.91
C THR A 175 -17.82 -12.17 13.84
N ARG A 176 -18.88 -12.63 13.15
CA ARG A 176 -18.79 -13.65 12.09
C ARG A 176 -18.02 -13.11 10.88
N HIS A 177 -17.46 -14.00 10.12
CA HIS A 177 -16.86 -13.67 8.83
C HIS A 177 -17.93 -13.73 7.73
N TYR A 178 -17.77 -12.90 6.73
CA TYR A 178 -18.65 -12.85 5.56
C TYR A 178 -17.80 -12.75 4.30
N LEU A 179 -18.21 -13.48 3.29
CA LEU A 179 -17.60 -13.39 1.97
C LEU A 179 -18.09 -12.11 1.27
N PRO A 180 -17.20 -11.14 0.94
CA PRO A 180 -17.61 -9.98 0.18
C PRO A 180 -18.02 -10.37 -1.24
N GLN A 181 -19.10 -9.74 -1.76
CA GLN A 181 -19.68 -10.11 -3.05
C GLN A 181 -19.95 -8.93 -3.99
N LYS A 182 -19.71 -7.68 -3.51
CA LYS A 182 -19.99 -6.46 -4.28
C LYS A 182 -18.74 -5.91 -4.95
N GLY A 183 -18.92 -5.07 -5.97
CA GLY A 183 -17.82 -4.43 -6.69
C GLY A 183 -16.84 -5.47 -7.25
N MET A 184 -15.54 -5.18 -7.18
CA MET A 184 -14.48 -6.07 -7.66
C MET A 184 -14.37 -7.39 -6.90
N TYR A 185 -14.98 -7.54 -5.72
CA TYR A 185 -15.05 -8.82 -5.01
C TYR A 185 -15.87 -9.90 -5.75
N ARG A 186 -16.56 -9.55 -6.82
CA ARG A 186 -17.16 -10.53 -7.75
C ARG A 186 -16.10 -11.34 -8.50
N TYR A 187 -14.94 -10.76 -8.74
CA TYR A 187 -13.87 -11.35 -9.57
C TYR A 187 -12.66 -11.81 -8.76
N VAL A 188 -12.36 -11.13 -7.65
CA VAL A 188 -11.19 -11.41 -6.80
C VAL A 188 -11.58 -11.41 -5.31
N THR A 189 -10.83 -12.16 -4.49
CA THR A 189 -11.06 -12.20 -3.04
C THR A 189 -10.39 -11.05 -2.29
N SER A 190 -9.45 -10.36 -2.92
CA SER A 190 -8.69 -9.25 -2.33
C SER A 190 -8.74 -8.00 -3.21
N ALA A 191 -9.97 -7.48 -3.44
CA ALA A 191 -10.20 -6.35 -4.33
C ALA A 191 -9.52 -5.06 -3.85
N ASN A 192 -9.43 -4.83 -2.54
CA ASN A 192 -8.68 -3.70 -1.98
C ASN A 192 -7.18 -3.77 -2.30
N TYR A 193 -6.58 -4.96 -2.30
CA TYR A 193 -5.18 -5.14 -2.69
C TYR A 193 -4.97 -4.92 -4.18
N PHE A 194 -5.92 -5.33 -5.01
CA PHE A 194 -5.88 -5.00 -6.44
C PHE A 194 -5.88 -3.49 -6.66
N GLY A 195 -6.79 -2.76 -6.00
CA GLY A 195 -6.83 -1.30 -6.05
C GLY A 195 -5.49 -0.67 -5.65
N GLU A 196 -4.89 -1.13 -4.54
CA GLU A 196 -3.62 -0.62 -4.03
C GLU A 196 -2.43 -0.91 -4.98
N ILE A 197 -2.40 -2.08 -5.61
CA ILE A 197 -1.38 -2.41 -6.62
C ILE A 197 -1.54 -1.51 -7.87
N VAL A 198 -2.77 -1.28 -8.34
CA VAL A 198 -3.04 -0.38 -9.46
C VAL A 198 -2.65 1.05 -9.12
N GLU A 199 -2.94 1.52 -7.91
CA GLU A 199 -2.55 2.84 -7.42
C GLU A 199 -1.03 3.03 -7.45
N TRP A 200 -0.26 2.10 -6.89
CA TRP A 200 1.21 2.22 -6.86
C TRP A 200 1.85 1.93 -8.22
N ALA A 201 1.20 1.17 -9.11
CA ALA A 201 1.60 1.10 -10.52
C ALA A 201 1.42 2.46 -11.20
N GLY A 202 0.29 3.15 -10.96
CA GLY A 202 0.07 4.52 -11.40
C GLY A 202 1.14 5.47 -10.88
N TRP A 203 1.51 5.38 -9.59
CA TRP A 203 2.59 6.16 -8.99
C TRP A 203 3.94 5.94 -9.67
N ALA A 204 4.33 4.69 -9.90
CA ALA A 204 5.57 4.36 -10.57
C ALA A 204 5.64 4.92 -12.01
N ILE A 205 4.50 4.89 -12.72
CA ILE A 205 4.36 5.44 -14.07
C ILE A 205 4.43 6.96 -14.04
N LEU A 206 3.63 7.63 -13.21
CA LEU A 206 3.55 9.11 -13.20
C LEU A 206 4.84 9.78 -12.76
N THR A 207 5.61 9.12 -11.90
CA THR A 207 6.94 9.60 -11.49
C THR A 207 8.05 9.10 -12.40
N CYS A 208 7.80 8.09 -13.23
CA CYS A 208 8.79 7.42 -14.09
C CYS A 208 10.10 7.15 -13.33
N SER A 209 10.01 6.59 -12.12
CA SER A 209 11.14 6.49 -11.19
C SER A 209 11.39 5.06 -10.72
N LEU A 210 12.68 4.73 -10.54
CA LEU A 210 13.05 3.45 -9.93
C LEU A 210 12.53 3.33 -8.49
N SER A 211 12.48 4.42 -7.73
CA SER A 211 11.89 4.41 -6.37
C SER A 211 10.41 4.04 -6.40
N GLY A 212 9.66 4.54 -7.38
CA GLY A 212 8.26 4.16 -7.59
C GLY A 212 8.11 2.69 -7.96
N LEU A 213 8.96 2.16 -8.87
CA LEU A 213 8.96 0.73 -9.23
C LEU A 213 9.31 -0.17 -8.05
N VAL A 214 10.29 0.20 -7.23
CA VAL A 214 10.67 -0.58 -6.03
C VAL A 214 9.54 -0.58 -5.03
N PHE A 215 8.82 0.52 -4.87
CA PHE A 215 7.65 0.57 -3.98
C PHE A 215 6.49 -0.28 -4.52
N LEU A 216 6.20 -0.23 -5.81
CA LEU A 216 5.25 -1.14 -6.45
C LEU A 216 5.63 -2.61 -6.21
N TRP A 217 6.91 -2.95 -6.36
CA TRP A 217 7.41 -4.29 -6.10
C TRP A 217 7.19 -4.70 -4.63
N TRP A 218 7.47 -3.82 -3.66
CA TRP A 218 7.17 -4.05 -2.25
C TRP A 218 5.68 -4.28 -1.99
N THR A 219 4.83 -3.50 -2.64
CA THR A 219 3.37 -3.66 -2.55
C THR A 219 2.95 -5.04 -3.05
N ILE A 220 3.44 -5.46 -4.21
CA ILE A 220 3.20 -6.81 -4.76
C ILE A 220 3.74 -7.88 -3.81
N ALA A 221 4.96 -7.71 -3.30
CA ALA A 221 5.61 -8.66 -2.42
C ALA A 221 4.84 -8.91 -1.10
N ASN A 222 4.18 -7.90 -0.59
CA ASN A 222 3.34 -8.04 0.60
C ASN A 222 1.92 -8.54 0.29
N LEU A 223 1.28 -7.99 -0.73
CA LEU A 223 -0.17 -8.19 -0.93
C LEU A 223 -0.50 -9.46 -1.70
N VAL A 224 0.34 -9.90 -2.65
CA VAL A 224 0.05 -11.08 -3.48
C VAL A 224 0.08 -12.38 -2.66
N PRO A 225 1.11 -12.68 -1.84
CA PRO A 225 1.09 -13.85 -0.98
C PRO A 225 -0.04 -13.81 0.05
N ARG A 226 -0.34 -12.63 0.57
CA ARG A 226 -1.46 -12.44 1.49
C ARG A 226 -2.82 -12.69 0.83
N ALA A 227 -3.01 -12.24 -0.42
CA ALA A 227 -4.23 -12.54 -1.20
C ALA A 227 -4.39 -14.05 -1.44
N ASN A 228 -3.29 -14.78 -1.66
CA ASN A 228 -3.31 -16.24 -1.72
C ASN A 228 -3.80 -16.86 -0.41
N ALA A 229 -3.26 -16.41 0.72
CA ALA A 229 -3.70 -16.90 2.02
C ALA A 229 -5.18 -16.61 2.29
N ILE A 230 -5.69 -15.42 1.88
CA ILE A 230 -7.10 -15.05 2.01
C ILE A 230 -8.00 -15.97 1.15
N LEU A 231 -7.63 -16.23 -0.10
CA LEU A 231 -8.40 -17.15 -0.95
C LEU A 231 -8.47 -18.56 -0.34
N CYS A 232 -7.34 -19.11 0.13
CA CYS A 232 -7.32 -20.41 0.80
C CYS A 232 -8.26 -20.40 2.01
N ARG A 233 -8.16 -19.36 2.87
CA ARG A 233 -9.02 -19.22 4.05
C ARG A 233 -10.51 -19.11 3.68
N TYR A 234 -10.86 -18.36 2.64
CA TYR A 234 -12.25 -18.26 2.20
C TYR A 234 -12.78 -19.58 1.63
N ARG A 235 -11.96 -20.36 0.92
CA ARG A 235 -12.35 -21.68 0.45
C ARG A 235 -12.58 -22.66 1.60
N GLU A 236 -11.76 -22.61 2.65
CA GLU A 236 -11.95 -23.40 3.87
C GLU A 236 -13.26 -23.04 4.60
N GLU A 237 -13.61 -21.74 4.65
CA GLU A 237 -14.72 -21.23 5.44
C GLU A 237 -16.06 -21.20 4.68
N PHE A 238 -16.05 -20.93 3.37
CA PHE A 238 -17.23 -20.71 2.56
C PHE A 238 -17.42 -21.74 1.42
N GLY A 239 -16.48 -22.65 1.22
CA GLY A 239 -16.55 -23.72 0.22
C GLY A 239 -16.86 -23.18 -1.19
N ASP A 240 -17.87 -23.79 -1.83
CA ASP A 240 -18.27 -23.48 -3.22
C ASP A 240 -18.82 -22.06 -3.41
N ALA A 241 -19.22 -21.37 -2.34
CA ALA A 241 -19.68 -19.97 -2.43
C ALA A 241 -18.57 -19.01 -2.90
N VAL A 242 -17.29 -19.40 -2.78
CA VAL A 242 -16.16 -18.63 -3.32
C VAL A 242 -16.17 -18.62 -4.84
N GLY A 243 -16.60 -19.72 -5.47
CA GLY A 243 -16.64 -19.88 -6.93
C GLY A 243 -15.26 -19.75 -7.58
N GLU A 244 -15.23 -19.22 -8.80
CA GLU A 244 -14.01 -19.08 -9.61
C GLU A 244 -13.19 -17.81 -9.31
N ARG A 245 -13.50 -17.10 -8.21
CA ARG A 245 -12.78 -15.87 -7.87
C ARG A 245 -11.28 -16.10 -7.79
N LYS A 246 -10.56 -15.16 -8.36
CA LYS A 246 -9.10 -15.13 -8.31
C LYS A 246 -8.60 -14.50 -7.00
N ARG A 247 -7.30 -14.51 -6.77
CA ARG A 247 -6.69 -13.96 -5.56
C ARG A 247 -6.75 -12.43 -5.54
N VAL A 248 -6.08 -11.82 -6.52
CA VAL A 248 -5.90 -10.36 -6.58
C VAL A 248 -6.01 -9.79 -8.00
N PHE A 249 -5.55 -10.49 -9.03
CA PHE A 249 -5.67 -10.03 -10.42
C PHE A 249 -6.88 -10.67 -11.07
N PRO A 250 -7.90 -9.86 -11.50
CA PRO A 250 -9.08 -10.37 -12.16
C PRO A 250 -8.72 -11.25 -13.36
N PHE A 251 -9.36 -12.40 -13.45
CA PHE A 251 -9.20 -13.40 -14.53
C PHE A 251 -7.83 -14.10 -14.62
N LEU A 252 -6.78 -13.56 -13.97
CA LEU A 252 -5.41 -14.10 -14.07
C LEU A 252 -4.99 -14.88 -12.82
N TYR A 253 -4.97 -14.22 -11.65
CA TYR A 253 -4.39 -14.80 -10.42
C TYR A 253 -5.21 -14.51 -9.18
#